data_13adec0a1fd1b88b581820eead60a3c8
#
_entry.id   13adec0a1fd1b88b581820eead60a3c8
#
_cell.length_a   1.000
_cell.length_b   1.000
_cell.length_c   1.000
_cell.angle_alpha   90.00
_cell.angle_beta   90.00
_cell.angle_gamma   90.00
#
_symmetry.space_group_name_H-M   'P 1'
#
loop_
_entity.id
_entity.type
_entity.pdbx_description
1 polymer ?
#
loop_
_entity_poly.entity_id
_entity_poly.type
_entity_poly.pdbx_seq_one_letter_code
_entity_poly.pdbx_strand_id
1 'polypeptide(L)'
;MELTILGSGGCTVIPKPCCSCRVCEEAREKGVPFARTGPSVFVHDIRLLIDTPAEIALQLNRERIRKVDYLLLTHLDPDHVEGFRVVEQLALDFRTWNAYPDKRIRLLLPHGLRGKIRELRSAYGPLIDFYVEQGFVEVVEFDEVMEIEGIRIQAVPVDRGGQAVYLYVFEDGERKIVYAPCDIKPFPETRKEVQEPDCLLIQPGIFEEGLKHDFHYPSDHVSRTTLYTFEETVALARRIRAGSVVFVHLEEYWNRGHGEYLTIEEGLSNMRFAHDGMRVQV
;
A
#
# COMPACT_ATOMS: atom_id res chain seq x y z
N MET A 1 11.13 -9.32 10.96
CA MET A 1 10.94 -8.55 9.69
C MET A 1 10.88 -7.05 9.95
N GLU A 2 11.51 -6.25 9.09
CA GLU A 2 11.47 -4.77 9.17
C GLU A 2 10.79 -4.18 7.93
N LEU A 3 9.81 -3.29 8.16
CA LEU A 3 9.12 -2.55 7.09
C LEU A 3 9.23 -1.04 7.31
N THR A 4 9.24 -0.29 6.22
CA THR A 4 8.99 1.16 6.24
C THR A 4 7.71 1.46 5.48
N ILE A 5 6.77 2.16 6.11
CA ILE A 5 5.62 2.74 5.42
C ILE A 5 6.13 3.96 4.66
N LEU A 6 6.36 3.80 3.35
CA LEU A 6 6.90 4.86 2.50
C LEU A 6 5.87 5.99 2.33
N GLY A 7 4.61 5.62 2.15
CA GLY A 7 3.50 6.54 2.09
C GLY A 7 2.29 6.01 2.84
N SER A 8 1.70 6.84 3.67
CA SER A 8 0.60 6.50 4.57
C SER A 8 -0.75 7.07 4.13
N GLY A 9 -0.77 7.90 3.09
CA GLY A 9 -1.98 8.47 2.49
C GLY A 9 -2.71 7.46 1.62
N GLY A 10 -3.93 7.82 1.22
CA GLY A 10 -4.76 7.06 0.31
C GLY A 10 -4.81 7.66 -1.10
N CYS A 11 -5.94 7.49 -1.79
CA CYS A 11 -6.13 8.03 -3.14
C CYS A 11 -6.01 9.55 -3.21
N THR A 12 -6.23 10.23 -2.09
CA THR A 12 -6.05 11.67 -1.97
C THR A 12 -4.93 11.98 -0.97
N VAL A 13 -3.78 12.38 -1.52
CA VAL A 13 -2.61 12.76 -0.71
C VAL A 13 -2.89 13.97 0.21
N ILE A 14 -2.10 14.12 1.26
CA ILE A 14 -2.16 15.25 2.20
C ILE A 14 -0.80 15.99 2.16
N PRO A 15 -0.73 17.25 1.75
CA PRO A 15 -1.83 18.14 1.34
C PRO A 15 -2.38 17.82 -0.06
N LYS A 16 -3.68 17.86 -0.21
CA LYS A 16 -4.34 17.76 -1.50
C LYS A 16 -3.98 18.97 -2.39
N PRO A 17 -3.67 18.77 -3.69
CA PRO A 17 -3.42 19.85 -4.62
C PRO A 17 -4.55 20.89 -4.62
N CYS A 18 -4.19 22.18 -4.61
CA CYS A 18 -5.10 23.32 -4.63
C CYS A 18 -6.12 23.39 -3.46
N CYS A 19 -5.94 22.60 -2.41
CA CYS A 19 -6.81 22.64 -1.22
C CYS A 19 -6.22 23.56 -0.14
N SER A 20 -7.03 24.45 0.41
CA SER A 20 -6.68 25.37 1.51
C SER A 20 -7.37 25.05 2.83
N CYS A 21 -7.83 23.79 3.03
CA CYS A 21 -8.41 23.42 4.29
C CYS A 21 -7.35 23.32 5.40
N ARG A 22 -7.81 23.33 6.65
CA ARG A 22 -6.97 23.26 7.85
C ARG A 22 -5.92 22.15 7.78
N VAL A 23 -6.32 20.94 7.42
CA VAL A 23 -5.43 19.77 7.36
C VAL A 23 -4.36 19.93 6.28
N CYS A 24 -4.74 20.45 5.11
CA CYS A 24 -3.81 20.66 4.01
C CYS A 24 -2.82 21.81 4.26
N GLU A 25 -3.27 22.91 4.90
CA GLU A 25 -2.37 24.01 5.27
C GLU A 25 -1.39 23.57 6.37
N GLU A 26 -1.87 22.88 7.39
CA GLU A 26 -1.01 22.32 8.44
C GLU A 26 0.04 21.36 7.85
N ALA A 27 -0.34 20.52 6.89
CA ALA A 27 0.58 19.59 6.24
C ALA A 27 1.64 20.30 5.39
N ARG A 28 1.28 21.41 4.69
CA ARG A 28 2.25 22.22 3.94
C ARG A 28 3.27 22.90 4.85
N GLU A 29 2.81 23.37 6.01
CA GLU A 29 3.66 24.09 6.96
C GLU A 29 4.61 23.12 7.70
N LYS A 30 4.08 21.97 8.15
CA LYS A 30 4.79 21.09 9.07
C LYS A 30 5.48 19.90 8.38
N GLY A 31 5.09 19.53 7.15
CA GLY A 31 5.61 18.34 6.49
C GLY A 31 5.21 17.04 7.19
N VAL A 32 6.03 16.00 7.07
CA VAL A 32 5.82 14.72 7.78
C VAL A 32 5.97 14.91 9.29
N PRO A 33 5.09 14.37 10.15
CA PRO A 33 4.07 13.34 9.91
C PRO A 33 2.68 13.86 9.50
N PHE A 34 2.52 15.16 9.31
CA PHE A 34 1.24 15.77 8.91
C PHE A 34 0.97 15.60 7.41
N ALA A 35 2.03 15.70 6.59
CA ALA A 35 1.96 15.40 5.17
C ALA A 35 2.01 13.88 4.93
N ARG A 36 1.23 13.41 3.94
CA ARG A 36 1.09 11.99 3.59
C ARG A 36 1.07 11.83 2.07
N THR A 37 1.92 10.98 1.57
CA THR A 37 1.99 10.59 0.15
C THR A 37 1.21 9.30 -0.09
N GLY A 38 0.96 8.95 -1.35
CA GLY A 38 0.20 7.77 -1.74
C GLY A 38 0.72 6.45 -1.15
N PRO A 39 -0.11 5.39 -1.12
CA PRO A 39 0.17 4.18 -0.33
C PRO A 39 1.33 3.36 -0.90
N SER A 40 2.34 3.10 -0.08
CA SER A 40 3.45 2.20 -0.43
C SER A 40 4.21 1.74 0.81
N VAL A 41 4.76 0.54 0.75
CA VAL A 41 5.55 -0.08 1.82
C VAL A 41 6.83 -0.67 1.25
N PHE A 42 7.92 -0.64 2.03
CA PHE A 42 9.17 -1.29 1.69
C PHE A 42 9.55 -2.32 2.76
N VAL A 43 9.76 -3.58 2.36
CA VAL A 43 10.22 -4.68 3.21
C VAL A 43 11.73 -4.78 3.06
N HIS A 44 12.47 -4.45 4.14
CA HIS A 44 13.93 -4.29 4.10
C HIS A 44 14.67 -5.61 3.91
N ASP A 45 14.21 -6.67 4.57
CA ASP A 45 14.88 -7.97 4.60
C ASP A 45 15.09 -8.55 3.19
N ILE A 46 14.16 -8.33 2.29
CA ILE A 46 14.19 -8.82 0.90
C ILE A 46 14.21 -7.69 -0.15
N ARG A 47 14.35 -6.44 0.27
CA ARG A 47 14.35 -5.26 -0.61
C ARG A 47 13.15 -5.22 -1.58
N LEU A 48 11.97 -5.54 -1.03
CA LEU A 48 10.70 -5.58 -1.74
C LEU A 48 9.95 -4.27 -1.59
N LEU A 49 9.62 -3.63 -2.70
CA LEU A 49 8.70 -2.51 -2.79
C LEU A 49 7.28 -3.02 -3.03
N ILE A 50 6.30 -2.51 -2.29
CA ILE A 50 4.88 -2.84 -2.48
C ILE A 50 4.15 -1.57 -2.86
N ASP A 51 3.48 -1.61 -4.01
CA ASP A 51 2.78 -0.52 -4.68
C ASP A 51 3.68 0.66 -5.10
N THR A 52 3.25 1.37 -6.11
CA THR A 52 4.00 2.46 -6.73
C THR A 52 3.09 3.66 -7.00
N PRO A 53 2.71 4.43 -5.96
CA PRO A 53 1.96 5.66 -6.13
C PRO A 53 2.76 6.70 -6.93
N ALA A 54 2.12 7.75 -7.40
CA ALA A 54 2.76 8.80 -8.21
C ALA A 54 4.02 9.39 -7.53
N GLU A 55 4.04 9.46 -6.19
CA GLU A 55 5.12 10.02 -5.38
C GLU A 55 6.26 9.05 -5.07
N ILE A 56 6.23 7.81 -5.57
CA ILE A 56 7.15 6.74 -5.16
C ILE A 56 8.63 7.12 -5.26
N ALA A 57 9.04 7.87 -6.28
CA ALA A 57 10.43 8.31 -6.43
C ALA A 57 10.85 9.26 -5.29
N LEU A 58 9.95 10.13 -4.84
CA LEU A 58 10.18 11.02 -3.70
C LEU A 58 10.23 10.23 -2.39
N GLN A 59 9.36 9.24 -2.23
CA GLN A 59 9.31 8.37 -1.06
C GLN A 59 10.62 7.58 -0.90
N LEU A 60 11.10 6.91 -1.96
CA LEU A 60 12.36 6.17 -1.95
C LEU A 60 13.56 7.07 -1.61
N ASN A 61 13.60 8.29 -2.15
CA ASN A 61 14.65 9.27 -1.87
C ASN A 61 14.59 9.77 -0.43
N ARG A 62 13.40 10.09 0.09
CA ARG A 62 13.20 10.54 1.47
C ARG A 62 13.69 9.49 2.47
N GLU A 63 13.33 8.23 2.27
CA GLU A 63 13.69 7.12 3.15
C GLU A 63 15.09 6.55 2.84
N ARG A 64 15.80 7.14 1.86
CA ARG A 64 17.17 6.74 1.46
C ARG A 64 17.26 5.26 1.08
N ILE A 65 16.20 4.70 0.46
CA ILE A 65 16.25 3.34 -0.07
C ILE A 65 17.29 3.29 -1.18
N ARG A 66 18.25 2.37 -1.09
CA ARG A 66 19.41 2.31 -1.99
C ARG A 66 19.25 1.27 -3.08
N LYS A 67 18.39 0.28 -2.87
CA LYS A 67 18.17 -0.82 -3.81
C LYS A 67 16.76 -1.37 -3.67
N VAL A 68 16.15 -1.66 -4.81
CA VAL A 68 14.89 -2.40 -4.92
C VAL A 68 15.18 -3.61 -5.80
N ASP A 69 14.99 -4.81 -5.26
CA ASP A 69 15.18 -6.06 -6.01
C ASP A 69 13.85 -6.62 -6.51
N TYR A 70 12.78 -6.40 -5.73
CA TYR A 70 11.46 -6.93 -6.00
C TYR A 70 10.40 -5.83 -5.96
N LEU A 71 9.39 -5.97 -6.79
CA LEU A 71 8.18 -5.14 -6.79
C LEU A 71 6.96 -6.04 -6.73
N LEU A 72 5.98 -5.66 -5.92
CA LEU A 72 4.70 -6.33 -5.75
C LEU A 72 3.58 -5.30 -5.84
N LEU A 73 2.46 -5.63 -6.46
CA LEU A 73 1.29 -4.76 -6.56
C LEU A 73 0.09 -5.41 -5.86
N THR A 74 -0.63 -4.65 -5.05
CA THR A 74 -1.85 -5.14 -4.39
C THR A 74 -3.02 -5.20 -5.37
N HIS A 75 -3.15 -4.19 -6.22
CA HIS A 75 -4.13 -4.07 -7.29
C HIS A 75 -3.68 -2.98 -8.28
N LEU A 76 -4.52 -2.60 -9.24
CA LEU A 76 -4.12 -1.69 -10.32
C LEU A 76 -4.86 -0.35 -10.29
N ASP A 77 -5.38 0.08 -9.15
CA ASP A 77 -5.96 1.41 -9.03
C ASP A 77 -4.88 2.50 -9.15
N PRO A 78 -5.20 3.68 -9.69
CA PRO A 78 -4.22 4.71 -10.03
C PRO A 78 -3.27 5.07 -8.89
N ASP A 79 -3.79 5.23 -7.68
CA ASP A 79 -3.00 5.58 -6.49
C ASP A 79 -2.01 4.49 -6.04
N HIS A 80 -2.10 3.28 -6.62
CA HIS A 80 -1.16 2.17 -6.38
C HIS A 80 -0.19 1.92 -7.53
N VAL A 81 -0.44 2.46 -8.74
CA VAL A 81 0.34 2.10 -9.94
C VAL A 81 0.83 3.27 -10.79
N GLU A 82 0.36 4.52 -10.59
CA GLU A 82 0.76 5.65 -11.45
C GLU A 82 2.27 5.92 -11.45
N GLY A 83 2.97 5.57 -10.38
CA GLY A 83 4.41 5.64 -10.26
C GLY A 83 5.16 4.41 -10.80
N PHE A 84 4.51 3.48 -11.51
CA PHE A 84 5.15 2.26 -12.03
C PHE A 84 6.38 2.56 -12.90
N ARG A 85 6.45 3.75 -13.49
CA ARG A 85 7.65 4.28 -14.17
C ARG A 85 8.91 4.29 -13.30
N VAL A 86 8.81 4.16 -12.00
CA VAL A 86 9.96 4.08 -11.10
C VAL A 86 10.94 2.96 -11.47
N VAL A 87 10.48 1.88 -12.08
CA VAL A 87 11.34 0.77 -12.54
C VAL A 87 12.37 1.24 -13.59
N GLU A 88 11.95 2.12 -14.50
CA GLU A 88 12.85 2.78 -15.45
C GLU A 88 13.85 3.68 -14.72
N GLN A 89 13.39 4.52 -13.79
CA GLN A 89 14.24 5.45 -13.05
C GLN A 89 15.30 4.75 -12.19
N LEU A 90 15.00 3.55 -11.68
CA LEU A 90 15.92 2.75 -10.87
C LEU A 90 16.97 2.01 -11.71
N ALA A 91 16.60 1.59 -12.92
CA ALA A 91 17.39 0.64 -13.69
C ALA A 91 18.04 1.22 -14.95
N LEU A 92 17.61 2.38 -15.48
CA LEU A 92 18.03 2.92 -16.77
C LEU A 92 19.53 3.21 -16.84
N ASP A 93 20.23 2.59 -17.80
CA ASP A 93 21.53 3.02 -18.30
C ASP A 93 21.31 3.99 -19.48
N PHE A 94 21.52 5.28 -19.26
CA PHE A 94 21.32 6.31 -20.27
C PHE A 94 22.21 6.16 -21.53
N ARG A 95 23.28 5.37 -21.45
CA ARG A 95 24.22 5.13 -22.58
C ARG A 95 23.62 4.17 -23.61
N THR A 96 22.78 3.25 -23.17
CA THR A 96 22.20 2.18 -24.00
C THR A 96 20.69 2.25 -24.11
N TRP A 97 20.04 3.03 -23.24
CA TRP A 97 18.59 3.11 -23.05
C TRP A 97 17.94 1.80 -22.59
N ASN A 98 18.74 0.85 -22.07
CA ASN A 98 18.31 -0.38 -21.46
C ASN A 98 18.63 -0.37 -19.96
N ALA A 99 18.25 -1.40 -19.24
CA ALA A 99 18.62 -1.54 -17.86
C ALA A 99 20.12 -1.80 -17.67
N TYR A 100 20.70 -1.28 -16.57
CA TYR A 100 21.95 -1.83 -16.05
C TYR A 100 21.78 -3.32 -15.76
N PRO A 101 22.76 -4.18 -16.08
CA PRO A 101 22.62 -5.63 -15.94
C PRO A 101 22.28 -6.11 -14.51
N ASP A 102 22.73 -5.37 -13.51
CA ASP A 102 22.56 -5.67 -12.08
C ASP A 102 21.38 -4.94 -11.42
N LYS A 103 20.58 -4.18 -12.18
CA LYS A 103 19.49 -3.35 -11.65
C LYS A 103 18.10 -3.76 -12.13
N ARG A 104 17.98 -4.91 -12.76
CA ARG A 104 16.68 -5.46 -13.17
C ARG A 104 15.82 -5.75 -11.95
N ILE A 105 14.58 -5.26 -11.95
CA ILE A 105 13.62 -5.46 -10.89
C ILE A 105 12.75 -6.67 -11.22
N ARG A 106 12.57 -7.57 -10.24
CA ARG A 106 11.64 -8.69 -10.38
C ARG A 106 10.25 -8.27 -9.94
N LEU A 107 9.33 -8.14 -10.91
CA LEU A 107 7.92 -7.92 -10.64
C LEU A 107 7.26 -9.25 -10.28
N LEU A 108 6.88 -9.36 -9.02
CA LEU A 108 6.16 -10.52 -8.49
C LEU A 108 4.68 -10.35 -8.82
N LEU A 109 4.15 -11.22 -9.66
CA LEU A 109 2.84 -11.04 -10.24
C LEU A 109 1.93 -12.23 -9.89
N PRO A 110 0.96 -12.08 -8.97
CA PRO A 110 -0.02 -13.10 -8.72
C PRO A 110 -0.92 -13.31 -9.95
N HIS A 111 -1.37 -14.54 -10.14
CA HIS A 111 -2.07 -15.00 -11.33
C HIS A 111 -3.21 -14.05 -11.80
N GLY A 112 -4.02 -13.52 -10.88
CA GLY A 112 -5.14 -12.64 -11.23
C GLY A 112 -4.74 -11.26 -11.77
N LEU A 113 -3.51 -10.80 -11.56
CA LEU A 113 -2.99 -9.57 -12.14
C LEU A 113 -2.31 -9.75 -13.50
N ARG A 114 -1.98 -11.00 -13.87
CA ARG A 114 -1.18 -11.33 -15.07
C ARG A 114 -1.71 -10.70 -16.36
N GLY A 115 -2.98 -10.84 -16.64
CA GLY A 115 -3.60 -10.23 -17.83
C GLY A 115 -3.85 -8.74 -17.69
N LYS A 116 -4.26 -8.32 -16.50
CA LYS A 116 -4.70 -6.96 -16.21
C LYS A 116 -3.57 -5.93 -16.20
N ILE A 117 -2.35 -6.30 -15.80
CA ILE A 117 -1.20 -5.38 -15.81
C ILE A 117 -0.92 -4.81 -17.20
N ARG A 118 -1.31 -5.50 -18.28
CA ARG A 118 -1.17 -5.04 -19.66
C ARG A 118 -2.15 -3.94 -20.04
N GLU A 119 -3.14 -3.64 -19.18
CA GLU A 119 -4.04 -2.50 -19.33
C GLU A 119 -3.36 -1.17 -18.99
N LEU A 120 -2.28 -1.21 -18.20
CA LEU A 120 -1.41 -0.05 -17.98
C LEU A 120 -0.62 0.25 -19.25
N ARG A 121 -0.92 1.37 -19.90
CA ARG A 121 -0.44 1.64 -21.26
C ARG A 121 0.24 3.00 -21.39
N SER A 122 1.14 3.06 -22.36
CA SER A 122 1.76 4.29 -22.86
C SER A 122 1.66 4.36 -24.39
N ALA A 123 2.32 5.34 -25.00
CA ALA A 123 2.46 5.43 -26.46
C ALA A 123 3.17 4.19 -27.07
N TYR A 124 3.93 3.45 -26.28
CA TYR A 124 4.64 2.22 -26.69
C TYR A 124 3.82 0.94 -26.50
N GLY A 125 2.54 1.06 -26.13
CA GLY A 125 1.68 -0.10 -25.82
C GLY A 125 1.60 -0.38 -24.31
N PRO A 126 1.38 -1.65 -23.90
CA PRO A 126 1.42 -2.01 -22.49
C PRO A 126 2.77 -1.67 -21.86
N LEU A 127 2.76 -0.98 -20.73
CA LEU A 127 4.01 -0.57 -20.04
C LEU A 127 4.86 -1.77 -19.66
N ILE A 128 4.24 -2.85 -19.23
CA ILE A 128 4.95 -4.06 -18.80
C ILE A 128 5.75 -4.66 -19.97
N ASP A 129 5.19 -4.71 -21.19
CA ASP A 129 5.88 -5.27 -22.35
C ASP A 129 7.10 -4.43 -22.70
N PHE A 130 6.96 -3.10 -22.69
CA PHE A 130 8.07 -2.17 -22.92
C PHE A 130 9.17 -2.34 -21.86
N TYR A 131 8.82 -2.42 -20.57
CA TYR A 131 9.81 -2.55 -19.50
C TYR A 131 10.52 -3.91 -19.50
N VAL A 132 9.84 -4.98 -19.91
CA VAL A 132 10.46 -6.29 -20.10
C VAL A 132 11.43 -6.27 -21.30
N GLU A 133 11.02 -5.69 -22.42
CA GLU A 133 11.86 -5.56 -23.62
C GLU A 133 13.15 -4.75 -23.36
N GLN A 134 13.02 -3.65 -22.61
CA GLN A 134 14.18 -2.83 -22.23
C GLN A 134 15.01 -3.42 -21.07
N GLY A 135 14.57 -4.54 -20.50
CA GLY A 135 15.24 -5.23 -19.41
C GLY A 135 15.10 -4.58 -18.04
N PHE A 136 14.22 -3.57 -17.87
CA PHE A 136 13.97 -2.95 -16.57
C PHE A 136 13.27 -3.89 -15.59
N VAL A 137 12.42 -4.76 -16.12
CA VAL A 137 11.60 -5.68 -15.33
C VAL A 137 11.78 -7.12 -15.83
N GLU A 138 11.86 -8.04 -14.88
CA GLU A 138 11.65 -9.48 -15.07
C GLU A 138 10.35 -9.86 -14.38
N VAL A 139 9.39 -10.43 -15.10
CA VAL A 139 8.12 -10.87 -14.52
C VAL A 139 8.30 -12.25 -13.89
N VAL A 140 8.00 -12.36 -12.62
CA VAL A 140 7.98 -13.62 -11.88
C VAL A 140 6.54 -13.90 -11.48
N GLU A 141 5.91 -14.82 -12.18
CA GLU A 141 4.53 -15.21 -11.91
C GLU A 141 4.46 -16.25 -10.80
N PHE A 142 3.45 -16.12 -9.95
CA PHE A 142 3.15 -17.11 -8.91
C PHE A 142 1.63 -17.22 -8.71
N ASP A 143 1.19 -18.36 -8.20
CA ASP A 143 -0.23 -18.61 -7.97
C ASP A 143 -0.68 -17.98 -6.62
N GLU A 144 -0.46 -18.69 -5.53
CA GLU A 144 -0.85 -18.19 -4.20
C GLU A 144 0.34 -17.93 -3.28
N VAL A 145 1.44 -18.67 -3.44
CA VAL A 145 2.57 -18.67 -2.50
C VAL A 145 3.90 -18.65 -3.25
N MET A 146 4.82 -17.87 -2.74
CA MET A 146 6.23 -17.93 -3.12
C MET A 146 7.13 -17.72 -1.90
N GLU A 147 8.41 -18.03 -2.03
CA GLU A 147 9.43 -17.81 -1.01
C GLU A 147 10.61 -17.02 -1.59
N ILE A 148 11.05 -16.02 -0.85
CA ILE A 148 12.20 -15.18 -1.22
C ILE A 148 13.08 -14.98 0.02
N GLU A 149 14.34 -15.39 -0.06
CA GLU A 149 15.34 -15.20 1.00
C GLU A 149 14.83 -15.65 2.39
N GLY A 150 14.03 -16.74 2.45
CA GLY A 150 13.46 -17.29 3.69
C GLY A 150 12.15 -16.62 4.15
N ILE A 151 11.65 -15.62 3.42
CA ILE A 151 10.33 -15.04 3.68
C ILE A 151 9.32 -15.66 2.73
N ARG A 152 8.29 -16.26 3.30
CA ARG A 152 7.12 -16.77 2.58
C ARG A 152 6.16 -15.62 2.34
N ILE A 153 5.82 -15.41 1.07
CA ILE A 153 4.85 -14.39 0.62
C ILE A 153 3.62 -15.13 0.11
N GLN A 154 2.47 -14.82 0.67
CA GLN A 154 1.20 -15.37 0.20
C GLN A 154 0.27 -14.27 -0.30
N ALA A 155 -0.19 -14.41 -1.54
CA ALA A 155 -1.21 -13.55 -2.15
C ALA A 155 -2.59 -14.11 -1.81
N VAL A 156 -3.37 -13.38 -1.02
CA VAL A 156 -4.72 -13.75 -0.65
C VAL A 156 -5.71 -12.88 -1.41
N PRO A 157 -6.48 -13.44 -2.35
CA PRO A 157 -7.43 -12.66 -3.13
C PRO A 157 -8.59 -12.17 -2.26
N VAL A 158 -9.04 -10.95 -2.52
CA VAL A 158 -10.29 -10.39 -2.01
C VAL A 158 -11.36 -10.54 -3.08
N ASP A 159 -12.51 -11.08 -2.72
CA ASP A 159 -13.62 -11.24 -3.68
C ASP A 159 -14.27 -9.89 -3.99
N ARG A 160 -13.89 -9.32 -5.11
CA ARG A 160 -14.33 -8.01 -5.59
C ARG A 160 -15.10 -8.10 -6.93
N GLY A 161 -15.79 -9.22 -7.17
CA GLY A 161 -16.64 -9.35 -8.37
C GLY A 161 -15.87 -9.26 -9.70
N GLY A 162 -14.63 -9.77 -9.74
CA GLY A 162 -13.79 -9.79 -10.95
C GLY A 162 -12.66 -8.75 -10.98
N GLN A 163 -12.59 -7.82 -10.04
CA GLN A 163 -11.38 -7.03 -9.80
C GLN A 163 -10.32 -7.90 -9.12
N ALA A 164 -9.07 -7.78 -9.56
CA ALA A 164 -7.97 -8.50 -8.93
C ALA A 164 -7.36 -7.63 -7.82
N VAL A 165 -7.81 -7.83 -6.60
CA VAL A 165 -7.31 -7.19 -5.40
C VAL A 165 -6.72 -8.26 -4.50
N TYR A 166 -5.52 -8.02 -3.98
CA TYR A 166 -4.81 -8.93 -3.10
C TYR A 166 -4.41 -8.24 -1.82
N LEU A 167 -4.60 -8.92 -0.70
CA LEU A 167 -3.80 -8.67 0.49
C LEU A 167 -2.62 -9.65 0.51
N TYR A 168 -1.56 -9.29 1.21
CA TYR A 168 -0.36 -10.12 1.29
C TYR A 168 -0.05 -10.51 2.71
N VAL A 169 0.32 -11.79 2.88
CA VAL A 169 0.81 -12.34 4.13
C VAL A 169 2.30 -12.62 3.98
N PHE A 170 3.10 -12.09 4.89
CA PHE A 170 4.54 -12.30 4.98
C PHE A 170 4.85 -13.09 6.24
N GLU A 171 5.60 -14.20 6.10
CA GLU A 171 6.00 -15.06 7.21
C GLU A 171 7.49 -15.41 7.10
N ASP A 172 8.25 -15.25 8.19
CA ASP A 172 9.68 -15.63 8.26
C ASP A 172 9.91 -16.89 9.14
N GLY A 173 8.84 -17.60 9.48
CA GLY A 173 8.85 -18.77 10.35
C GLY A 173 8.57 -18.47 11.82
N GLU A 174 8.82 -17.24 12.28
CA GLU A 174 8.56 -16.79 13.66
C GLU A 174 7.46 -15.74 13.72
N ARG A 175 7.38 -14.88 12.71
CA ARG A 175 6.53 -13.69 12.66
C ARG A 175 5.64 -13.68 11.42
N LYS A 176 4.46 -13.12 11.59
CA LYS A 176 3.46 -12.97 10.53
C LYS A 176 3.02 -11.51 10.41
N ILE A 177 3.09 -10.98 9.21
CA ILE A 177 2.55 -9.65 8.86
C ILE A 177 1.47 -9.82 7.81
N VAL A 178 0.34 -9.15 7.99
CA VAL A 178 -0.71 -9.03 6.98
C VAL A 178 -0.77 -7.59 6.49
N TYR A 179 -0.61 -7.39 5.19
CA TYR A 179 -0.73 -6.10 4.51
C TYR A 179 -2.00 -6.07 3.66
N ALA A 180 -2.95 -5.24 4.07
CA ALA A 180 -4.28 -5.09 3.48
C ALA A 180 -4.65 -3.60 3.35
N PRO A 181 -4.01 -2.83 2.42
CA PRO A 181 -4.05 -1.38 2.43
C PRO A 181 -5.41 -0.78 2.11
N CYS A 182 -6.14 -1.31 1.13
CA CYS A 182 -7.46 -0.81 0.75
C CYS A 182 -8.28 -1.86 0.00
N ASP A 183 -9.53 -1.53 -0.30
CA ASP A 183 -10.48 -2.34 -1.08
C ASP A 183 -10.67 -3.78 -0.59
N ILE A 184 -10.60 -3.95 0.73
CA ILE A 184 -10.54 -5.24 1.41
C ILE A 184 -11.89 -5.82 1.85
N LYS A 185 -13.00 -5.20 1.50
CA LYS A 185 -14.34 -5.69 1.85
C LYS A 185 -14.93 -6.51 0.69
N PRO A 186 -15.34 -7.78 0.92
CA PRO A 186 -15.27 -8.50 2.18
C PRO A 186 -13.86 -9.02 2.50
N PHE A 187 -13.39 -8.78 3.73
CA PHE A 187 -12.11 -9.33 4.18
C PHE A 187 -12.20 -10.85 4.31
N PRO A 188 -11.20 -11.61 3.83
CA PRO A 188 -11.24 -13.07 3.86
C PRO A 188 -10.92 -13.64 5.25
N GLU A 189 -11.68 -13.21 6.29
CA GLU A 189 -11.42 -13.51 7.69
C GLU A 189 -11.53 -15.01 8.06
N THR A 190 -12.11 -15.85 7.21
CA THR A 190 -12.17 -17.29 7.43
C THR A 190 -10.90 -18.03 6.99
N ARG A 191 -10.03 -17.39 6.25
CA ARG A 191 -8.77 -17.98 5.80
C ARG A 191 -7.77 -18.02 6.95
N LYS A 192 -7.11 -19.16 7.15
CA LYS A 192 -6.13 -19.37 8.24
C LYS A 192 -4.92 -18.44 8.12
N GLU A 193 -4.56 -18.10 6.90
CA GLU A 193 -3.39 -17.31 6.58
C GLU A 193 -3.44 -15.91 7.18
N VAL A 194 -4.65 -15.33 7.26
CA VAL A 194 -4.84 -13.96 7.79
C VAL A 194 -5.13 -13.93 9.30
N GLN A 195 -5.25 -15.09 9.93
CA GLN A 195 -5.51 -15.16 11.36
C GLN A 195 -4.25 -14.95 12.19
N GLU A 196 -4.40 -14.32 13.33
CA GLU A 196 -3.35 -14.12 14.35
C GLU A 196 -2.05 -13.49 13.78
N PRO A 197 -2.13 -12.41 12.98
CA PRO A 197 -0.91 -11.75 12.56
C PRO A 197 -0.27 -11.02 13.74
N ASP A 198 1.07 -11.06 13.85
CA ASP A 198 1.80 -10.24 14.82
C ASP A 198 1.60 -8.74 14.52
N CYS A 199 1.50 -8.39 13.23
CA CYS A 199 1.17 -7.05 12.78
C CYS A 199 0.20 -7.08 11.59
N LEU A 200 -0.88 -6.30 11.69
CA LEU A 200 -1.84 -6.05 10.62
C LEU A 200 -1.69 -4.60 10.15
N LEU A 201 -1.28 -4.41 8.88
CA LEU A 201 -1.36 -3.12 8.22
C LEU A 201 -2.66 -3.09 7.41
N ILE A 202 -3.58 -2.17 7.74
CA ILE A 202 -4.93 -2.18 7.19
C ILE A 202 -5.47 -0.75 7.04
N GLN A 203 -6.34 -0.52 6.05
CA GLN A 203 -7.08 0.73 5.96
C GLN A 203 -8.06 0.85 7.14
N PRO A 204 -8.17 2.04 7.80
CA PRO A 204 -9.08 2.20 8.93
C PRO A 204 -10.55 2.13 8.55
N GLY A 205 -10.87 2.34 7.26
CA GLY A 205 -12.25 2.37 6.78
C GLY A 205 -12.90 3.75 6.93
N ILE A 206 -14.21 3.80 6.77
CA ILE A 206 -15.00 5.03 6.78
C ILE A 206 -15.13 5.56 8.20
N PHE A 207 -14.76 6.82 8.43
CA PHE A 207 -15.19 7.57 9.59
C PHE A 207 -16.59 8.15 9.35
N GLU A 208 -17.52 7.92 10.26
CA GLU A 208 -18.92 8.35 10.08
C GLU A 208 -19.13 9.84 10.39
N GLU A 209 -18.22 10.45 11.15
CA GLU A 209 -18.33 11.84 11.61
C GLU A 209 -17.05 12.64 11.33
N GLY A 210 -17.18 13.97 11.37
CA GLY A 210 -16.04 14.89 11.25
C GLY A 210 -15.44 14.98 9.85
N LEU A 211 -16.15 14.53 8.83
CA LEU A 211 -15.70 14.58 7.45
C LEU A 211 -15.72 16.02 6.91
N LYS A 212 -15.02 16.24 5.81
CA LYS A 212 -15.09 17.51 5.09
C LYS A 212 -16.52 17.87 4.68
N HIS A 213 -16.82 19.16 4.73
CA HIS A 213 -18.11 19.72 4.31
C HIS A 213 -19.31 19.15 5.08
N ASP A 214 -19.09 18.68 6.31
CA ASP A 214 -20.11 18.04 7.14
C ASP A 214 -20.80 16.88 6.43
N PHE A 215 -20.05 16.21 5.54
CA PHE A 215 -20.56 15.09 4.78
C PHE A 215 -20.80 13.88 5.69
N HIS A 216 -21.88 13.16 5.42
CA HIS A 216 -22.19 11.88 6.05
C HIS A 216 -22.42 10.84 4.96
N TYR A 217 -21.81 9.69 5.08
CA TYR A 217 -22.01 8.60 4.12
C TYR A 217 -23.43 8.04 4.20
N PRO A 218 -24.27 8.18 3.16
CA PRO A 218 -25.55 7.48 3.10
C PRO A 218 -25.38 5.97 3.26
N SER A 219 -26.42 5.28 3.73
CA SER A 219 -26.38 3.82 3.93
C SER A 219 -26.14 3.03 2.64
N ASP A 220 -26.52 3.61 1.49
CA ASP A 220 -26.37 3.04 0.16
C ASP A 220 -25.16 3.60 -0.63
N HIS A 221 -24.28 4.36 0.03
CA HIS A 221 -23.12 4.94 -0.63
C HIS A 221 -22.17 3.85 -1.15
N VAL A 222 -21.67 4.03 -2.39
CA VAL A 222 -20.83 3.05 -3.08
C VAL A 222 -19.60 2.63 -2.26
N SER A 223 -18.97 3.54 -1.53
CA SER A 223 -17.79 3.22 -0.69
C SER A 223 -18.09 2.17 0.38
N ARG A 224 -19.35 1.99 0.79
CA ARG A 224 -19.72 0.95 1.77
C ARG A 224 -19.66 -0.46 1.18
N THR A 225 -19.55 -0.59 -0.13
CA THR A 225 -19.35 -1.88 -0.79
C THR A 225 -17.91 -2.36 -0.74
N THR A 226 -16.96 -1.43 -0.57
CA THR A 226 -15.52 -1.70 -0.62
C THR A 226 -14.81 -1.46 0.71
N LEU A 227 -15.38 -0.58 1.55
CA LEU A 227 -14.81 -0.17 2.83
C LEU A 227 -15.71 -0.60 3.99
N TYR A 228 -15.06 -1.00 5.06
CA TYR A 228 -15.67 -1.11 6.38
C TYR A 228 -15.82 0.29 7.01
N THR A 229 -16.62 0.44 8.07
CA THR A 229 -16.49 1.60 8.96
C THR A 229 -15.25 1.41 9.84
N PHE A 230 -14.82 2.49 10.49
CA PHE A 230 -13.69 2.42 11.43
C PHE A 230 -13.93 1.41 12.55
N GLU A 231 -15.14 1.42 13.13
CA GLU A 231 -15.56 0.49 14.17
C GLU A 231 -15.58 -0.96 13.69
N GLU A 232 -16.09 -1.19 12.46
CA GLU A 232 -16.06 -2.52 11.82
C GLU A 232 -14.62 -3.01 11.60
N THR A 233 -13.71 -2.13 11.19
CA THR A 233 -12.29 -2.46 10.99
C THR A 233 -11.60 -2.79 12.31
N VAL A 234 -11.84 -2.01 13.37
CA VAL A 234 -11.34 -2.31 14.72
C VAL A 234 -11.89 -3.66 15.22
N ALA A 235 -13.19 -3.92 15.01
CA ALA A 235 -13.79 -5.19 15.37
C ALA A 235 -13.22 -6.36 14.56
N LEU A 236 -12.96 -6.18 13.26
CA LEU A 236 -12.32 -7.17 12.38
C LEU A 236 -10.93 -7.53 12.91
N ALA A 237 -10.08 -6.52 13.19
CA ALA A 237 -8.73 -6.73 13.71
C ALA A 237 -8.72 -7.54 15.03
N ARG A 238 -9.70 -7.30 15.90
CA ARG A 238 -9.90 -8.07 17.14
C ARG A 238 -10.36 -9.49 16.86
N ARG A 239 -11.29 -9.71 15.91
CA ARG A 239 -11.78 -11.06 15.55
C ARG A 239 -10.68 -11.94 15.01
N ILE A 240 -9.81 -11.40 14.15
CA ILE A 240 -8.66 -12.16 13.63
C ILE A 240 -7.49 -12.22 14.61
N ARG A 241 -7.62 -11.63 15.81
CA ARG A 241 -6.62 -11.61 16.89
C ARG A 241 -5.27 -11.04 16.48
N ALA A 242 -5.28 -9.90 15.79
CA ALA A 242 -4.06 -9.19 15.44
C ALA A 242 -3.28 -8.74 16.69
N GLY A 243 -1.99 -9.04 16.76
CA GLY A 243 -1.11 -8.65 17.86
C GLY A 243 -0.93 -7.14 17.96
N SER A 244 -0.72 -6.50 16.82
CA SER A 244 -0.69 -5.05 16.64
C SER A 244 -1.37 -4.64 15.34
N VAL A 245 -1.88 -3.41 15.27
CA VAL A 245 -2.51 -2.86 14.06
C VAL A 245 -1.90 -1.53 13.70
N VAL A 246 -1.59 -1.35 12.42
CA VAL A 246 -1.15 -0.08 11.86
C VAL A 246 -2.13 0.33 10.77
N PHE A 247 -2.86 1.42 11.01
CA PHE A 247 -3.79 1.96 10.03
C PHE A 247 -3.02 2.74 8.96
N VAL A 248 -3.15 2.31 7.72
CA VAL A 248 -2.54 2.91 6.52
C VAL A 248 -3.61 3.44 5.57
N HIS A 249 -3.24 4.04 4.45
CA HIS A 249 -4.17 4.53 3.44
C HIS A 249 -5.15 5.58 3.99
N LEU A 250 -4.58 6.63 4.60
CA LEU A 250 -5.34 7.68 5.31
C LEU A 250 -5.76 8.78 4.35
N GLU A 251 -7.06 9.01 4.25
CA GLU A 251 -7.65 9.91 3.27
C GLU A 251 -7.76 11.36 3.73
N GLU A 252 -7.52 12.28 2.82
CA GLU A 252 -7.61 13.72 3.08
C GLU A 252 -9.04 14.18 3.44
N TYR A 253 -10.04 13.61 2.80
CA TYR A 253 -11.44 13.97 3.01
C TYR A 253 -12.00 13.50 4.37
N TRP A 254 -11.27 12.68 5.11
CA TRP A 254 -11.62 12.40 6.51
C TRP A 254 -11.36 13.57 7.45
N ASN A 255 -10.73 14.65 6.95
CA ASN A 255 -10.54 15.92 7.64
C ASN A 255 -9.83 15.79 9.00
N ARG A 256 -8.88 14.86 9.13
CA ARG A 256 -8.10 14.60 10.33
C ARG A 256 -6.62 14.88 10.10
N GLY A 257 -6.05 15.74 10.91
CA GLY A 257 -4.61 15.94 11.01
C GLY A 257 -3.94 14.89 11.89
N HIS A 258 -2.60 14.91 11.94
CA HIS A 258 -1.83 13.93 12.71
C HIS A 258 -2.19 13.94 14.21
N GLY A 259 -2.37 15.10 14.81
CA GLY A 259 -2.73 15.20 16.23
C GLY A 259 -4.09 14.58 16.58
N GLU A 260 -5.07 14.66 15.66
CA GLU A 260 -6.38 14.05 15.86
C GLU A 260 -6.31 12.52 15.79
N TYR A 261 -5.44 11.95 14.91
CA TYR A 261 -5.18 10.52 14.92
C TYR A 261 -4.53 10.05 16.21
N LEU A 262 -3.55 10.80 16.77
CA LEU A 262 -2.97 10.47 18.07
C LEU A 262 -4.01 10.46 19.20
N THR A 263 -4.97 11.40 19.18
CA THR A 263 -6.07 11.40 20.16
C THR A 263 -6.96 10.16 20.03
N ILE A 264 -7.22 9.71 18.81
CA ILE A 264 -7.99 8.46 18.58
C ILE A 264 -7.21 7.25 19.11
N GLU A 265 -5.88 7.21 18.91
CA GLU A 265 -5.02 6.13 19.42
C GLU A 265 -5.08 5.94 20.91
N GLU A 266 -5.27 7.02 21.72
CA GLU A 266 -5.39 6.93 23.19
C GLU A 266 -6.53 5.99 23.64
N GLY A 267 -7.56 5.83 22.81
CA GLY A 267 -8.69 4.93 23.05
C GLY A 267 -8.50 3.51 22.51
N LEU A 268 -7.35 3.22 21.87
CA LEU A 268 -7.10 1.95 21.16
C LEU A 268 -5.92 1.20 21.79
N SER A 269 -6.12 -0.09 22.12
CA SER A 269 -5.02 -0.95 22.54
C SER A 269 -4.28 -1.49 21.32
N ASN A 270 -2.96 -1.37 21.26
CA ASN A 270 -2.06 -1.90 20.19
C ASN A 270 -2.45 -1.51 18.76
N MET A 271 -3.16 -0.41 18.57
CA MET A 271 -3.53 0.11 17.27
C MET A 271 -3.04 1.54 17.12
N ARG A 272 -2.44 1.88 15.98
CA ARG A 272 -1.89 3.20 15.71
C ARG A 272 -2.08 3.59 14.25
N PHE A 273 -2.08 4.89 13.96
CA PHE A 273 -2.14 5.39 12.61
C PHE A 273 -0.74 5.61 12.05
N ALA A 274 -0.52 5.17 10.83
CA ALA A 274 0.75 5.35 10.16
C ALA A 274 1.04 6.83 9.86
N HIS A 275 2.29 7.11 9.63
CA HIS A 275 2.77 8.32 8.96
C HIS A 275 3.86 7.91 7.96
N ASP A 276 4.15 8.78 7.02
CA ASP A 276 5.22 8.57 6.06
C ASP A 276 6.56 8.39 6.75
N GLY A 277 7.34 7.40 6.35
CA GLY A 277 8.61 7.05 6.96
C GLY A 277 8.51 6.24 8.26
N MET A 278 7.32 5.85 8.71
CA MET A 278 7.14 5.05 9.90
C MET A 278 7.76 3.66 9.72
N ARG A 279 8.62 3.27 10.66
CA ARG A 279 9.20 1.93 10.71
C ARG A 279 8.38 1.01 11.58
N VAL A 280 8.17 -0.20 11.10
CA VAL A 280 7.47 -1.29 11.79
C VAL A 280 8.45 -2.46 11.88
N GLN A 281 8.74 -2.88 13.11
CA GLN A 281 9.51 -4.09 13.39
C GLN A 281 8.58 -5.12 14.05
N VAL A 282 8.64 -6.36 13.56
CA VAL A 282 7.83 -7.49 14.01
C VAL A 282 8.70 -8.66 14.32
#